data_be8367b1625199e075fe7bc48454fb29
#
_entry.id   be8367b1625199e075fe7bc48454fb29
#
_cell.length_a   1.000
_cell.length_b   1.000
_cell.length_c   1.000
_cell.angle_alpha   90.00
_cell.angle_beta   90.00
_cell.angle_gamma   90.00
#
_symmetry.space_group_name_H-M   'P 1'
#
loop_
_entity.id
_entity.type
_entity.pdbx_description
1 polymer ?
#
loop_
_entity_poly.entity_id
_entity_poly.type
_entity_poly.pdbx_seq_one_letter_code
_entity_poly.pdbx_strand_id
1 'polypeptide(L)'
;MHKSGSSLLRHGRLSSKFRKSRPYATALKSTEPAIEITTLPNRIRVATDSTPGHFSSLGLYVDAGSRYEWPEVSGVSHFLDRMAFKSTRTRTDEEMSTAVHSLGGQIMCSSSRESVMYQSSHSHSGTPLALSLIADTVLNPSFHSEEIEAQRDAAFYEGREIQSKPDMFLPEVLHSVAYGEKGLGNSLLCPEDRINLIDELTLRTGLNAWYRPERMVIAGAGMHHSELVELADKFFSSLKGPTVNQATSSRANSNPSTPTHLLHTSAPSVAKSLTRAASYLFPSTGSSPSPTPVNPSSTYTGGHRFVHDSSAEFNHLYIAYEGIGIHDDDIYALATMQVLLGGGGSFSAGGPGKGMYSRLYTHILNHYPQIDHCSSFHHIYTDSSLFGLFASFLPAGSGLRSGNTPGQILPHLIHQLSLLLYTAIPSVELDRAKNQLKSSLMMALESRAVEVEDLGRQILVHGRKVPIHEMTEKIDQVDNNTIRRVAARIFGPSSGGKPTVVCMGHEDTGSYNEVFRKYGLAASV
;
A
#
# COMPACT_ATOMS: atom_id res chain seq x y z
N MET A 1 -8.90 -50.89 -73.90
CA MET A 1 -7.44 -50.92 -73.60
C MET A 1 -7.08 -49.63 -72.85
N HIS A 2 -6.92 -49.69 -71.57
CA HIS A 2 -5.89 -48.95 -70.83
C HIS A 2 -5.95 -49.37 -69.35
N LYS A 3 -4.82 -49.81 -68.85
CA LYS A 3 -4.61 -50.40 -67.54
C LYS A 3 -4.58 -49.32 -66.50
N SER A 4 -5.33 -49.48 -65.41
CA SER A 4 -5.25 -48.74 -64.16
C SER A 4 -4.11 -49.28 -63.31
N GLY A 5 -3.14 -48.42 -62.95
CA GLY A 5 -2.10 -48.72 -62.00
C GLY A 5 -2.47 -48.14 -60.63
N SER A 6 -2.69 -49.00 -59.66
CA SER A 6 -2.90 -48.62 -58.26
C SER A 6 -1.55 -48.40 -57.56
N SER A 7 -1.29 -47.22 -57.10
CA SER A 7 -0.14 -46.91 -56.28
C SER A 7 -0.52 -46.91 -54.75
N LEU A 8 0.09 -47.86 -54.05
CA LEU A 8 0.00 -48.04 -52.63
C LEU A 8 0.82 -46.94 -51.93
N LEU A 9 0.14 -46.01 -51.25
CA LEU A 9 0.76 -45.05 -50.34
C LEU A 9 1.11 -45.75 -49.03
N ARG A 10 2.41 -45.93 -48.78
CA ARG A 10 2.99 -46.34 -47.47
C ARG A 10 2.83 -45.20 -46.48
N HIS A 11 2.06 -45.44 -45.43
CA HIS A 11 2.03 -44.57 -44.25
C HIS A 11 3.34 -44.71 -43.46
N GLY A 12 4.25 -43.76 -43.64
CA GLY A 12 5.41 -43.58 -42.76
C GLY A 12 4.98 -43.02 -41.41
N ARG A 13 5.11 -43.82 -40.35
CA ARG A 13 5.00 -43.33 -38.97
C ARG A 13 6.15 -42.36 -38.69
N LEU A 14 5.83 -41.08 -38.65
CA LEU A 14 6.73 -40.05 -38.07
C LEU A 14 6.77 -40.25 -36.56
N SER A 15 7.85 -40.88 -36.05
CA SER A 15 8.15 -40.85 -34.62
C SER A 15 8.59 -39.46 -34.26
N SER A 16 7.73 -38.71 -33.60
CA SER A 16 8.10 -37.44 -32.96
C SER A 16 9.06 -37.73 -31.81
N LYS A 17 10.37 -37.61 -32.06
CA LYS A 17 11.35 -37.49 -31.00
C LYS A 17 11.07 -36.16 -30.28
N PHE A 18 10.36 -36.22 -29.18
CA PHE A 18 10.32 -35.10 -28.22
C PHE A 18 11.76 -34.73 -27.87
N ARG A 19 12.26 -33.64 -28.41
CA ARG A 19 13.47 -32.99 -27.97
C ARG A 19 13.21 -32.55 -26.53
N LYS A 20 13.84 -33.23 -25.56
CA LYS A 20 13.89 -32.74 -24.18
C LYS A 20 14.38 -31.30 -24.27
N SER A 21 13.48 -30.34 -23.97
CA SER A 21 13.86 -28.97 -23.78
C SER A 21 14.92 -28.92 -22.69
N ARG A 22 16.11 -28.44 -23.02
CA ARG A 22 17.09 -28.07 -22.00
C ARG A 22 16.43 -27.01 -21.13
N PRO A 23 16.51 -27.11 -19.80
CA PRO A 23 16.05 -26.01 -18.96
C PRO A 23 16.90 -24.78 -19.30
N TYR A 24 16.29 -23.81 -19.96
CA TYR A 24 16.84 -22.48 -20.09
C TYR A 24 16.62 -21.78 -18.75
N ALA A 25 17.56 -21.86 -17.93
CA ALA A 25 17.93 -21.06 -16.79
C ALA A 25 18.56 -21.99 -15.76
N THR A 26 19.85 -22.07 -15.76
CA THR A 26 20.56 -22.23 -14.51
C THR A 26 20.19 -21.00 -13.73
N ALA A 27 19.39 -21.15 -12.67
CA ALA A 27 19.16 -20.07 -11.73
C ALA A 27 20.55 -19.61 -11.28
N LEU A 28 20.95 -18.43 -11.76
CA LEU A 28 22.03 -17.70 -11.11
C LEU A 28 21.57 -17.63 -9.66
N LYS A 29 22.31 -18.26 -8.75
CA LYS A 29 22.22 -17.94 -7.33
C LYS A 29 22.60 -16.45 -7.25
N SER A 30 21.60 -15.58 -7.33
CA SER A 30 21.79 -14.20 -6.96
C SER A 30 22.08 -14.27 -5.45
N THR A 31 23.30 -14.07 -5.07
CA THR A 31 23.62 -13.68 -3.71
C THR A 31 22.96 -12.30 -3.58
N GLU A 32 21.78 -12.26 -2.95
CA GLU A 32 21.19 -10.98 -2.55
C GLU A 32 22.30 -10.25 -1.76
N PRO A 33 22.59 -8.97 -2.07
CA PRO A 33 23.60 -8.24 -1.33
C PRO A 33 23.20 -8.18 0.13
N ALA A 34 24.19 -8.23 1.01
CA ALA A 34 23.94 -8.13 2.43
C ALA A 34 23.42 -6.71 2.74
N ILE A 35 22.23 -6.64 3.31
CA ILE A 35 21.70 -5.39 3.85
C ILE A 35 22.45 -5.10 5.15
N GLU A 36 23.08 -3.94 5.22
CA GLU A 36 23.78 -3.48 6.42
C GLU A 36 22.85 -2.53 7.20
N ILE A 37 22.81 -2.73 8.54
CA ILE A 37 21.97 -1.91 9.43
C ILE A 37 22.82 -1.45 10.61
N THR A 38 22.88 -0.14 10.83
CA THR A 38 23.54 0.49 11.98
C THR A 38 22.55 1.36 12.74
N THR A 39 22.58 1.30 14.05
CA THR A 39 21.82 2.21 14.90
C THR A 39 22.75 3.30 15.44
N LEU A 40 22.45 4.55 15.12
CA LEU A 40 23.21 5.70 15.59
C LEU A 40 23.07 5.89 17.13
N PRO A 41 23.97 6.63 17.77
CA PRO A 41 23.90 6.90 19.22
C PRO A 41 22.58 7.54 19.67
N ASN A 42 21.94 8.31 18.80
CA ASN A 42 20.64 8.92 19.05
C ASN A 42 19.44 7.99 18.78
N ARG A 43 19.69 6.73 18.33
CA ARG A 43 18.73 5.65 18.02
C ARG A 43 18.09 5.70 16.63
N ILE A 44 18.47 6.63 15.74
CA ILE A 44 18.10 6.54 14.34
C ILE A 44 18.73 5.28 13.76
N ARG A 45 17.95 4.50 13.02
CA ARG A 45 18.43 3.31 12.29
C ARG A 45 18.84 3.73 10.88
N VAL A 46 20.02 3.29 10.45
CA VAL A 46 20.52 3.52 9.09
C VAL A 46 20.63 2.16 8.42
N ALA A 47 19.99 1.98 7.28
CA ALA A 47 19.99 0.74 6.52
C ALA A 47 20.45 0.99 5.09
N THR A 48 21.24 0.09 4.52
CA THR A 48 21.80 0.28 3.18
C THR A 48 21.78 -1.00 2.37
N ASP A 49 21.34 -0.89 1.13
CA ASP A 49 21.60 -1.85 0.06
C ASP A 49 22.74 -1.33 -0.81
N SER A 50 23.89 -2.03 -0.77
CA SER A 50 25.10 -1.64 -1.50
C SER A 50 25.15 -2.14 -2.94
N THR A 51 24.05 -2.70 -3.48
CA THR A 51 24.00 -3.20 -4.86
C THR A 51 24.41 -2.08 -5.83
N PRO A 52 25.44 -2.30 -6.69
CA PRO A 52 25.90 -1.28 -7.61
C PRO A 52 24.83 -0.85 -8.62
N GLY A 53 24.81 0.42 -8.98
CA GLY A 53 23.91 0.98 -10.00
C GLY A 53 24.44 2.31 -10.50
N HIS A 54 23.75 2.93 -11.46
CA HIS A 54 24.14 4.24 -12.01
C HIS A 54 23.65 5.40 -11.15
N PHE A 55 22.65 5.17 -10.31
CA PHE A 55 22.03 6.16 -9.44
C PHE A 55 22.02 5.65 -8.01
N SER A 56 22.01 6.58 -7.08
CA SER A 56 21.69 6.35 -5.68
C SER A 56 20.28 6.81 -5.38
N SER A 57 19.61 6.10 -4.49
CA SER A 57 18.38 6.56 -3.87
C SER A 57 18.55 6.53 -2.36
N LEU A 58 18.04 7.54 -1.67
CA LEU A 58 18.00 7.56 -0.22
C LEU A 58 16.67 8.12 0.28
N GLY A 59 16.30 7.75 1.50
CA GLY A 59 15.10 8.28 2.12
C GLY A 59 15.17 8.29 3.63
N LEU A 60 14.43 9.21 4.23
CA LEU A 60 14.08 9.23 5.64
C LEU A 60 12.63 8.78 5.78
N TYR A 61 12.40 7.80 6.60
CA TYR A 61 11.09 7.21 6.87
C TYR A 61 10.78 7.43 8.34
N VAL A 62 9.66 8.10 8.60
CA VAL A 62 9.21 8.46 9.94
C VAL A 62 7.92 7.74 10.25
N ASP A 63 7.86 7.11 11.42
CA ASP A 63 6.65 6.55 12.00
C ASP A 63 5.72 7.69 12.43
N ALA A 64 4.96 8.23 11.49
CA ALA A 64 4.06 9.37 11.61
C ALA A 64 2.99 9.27 10.51
N GLY A 65 1.92 10.05 10.60
CA GLY A 65 0.87 10.03 9.59
C GLY A 65 -0.50 10.29 10.19
N SER A 66 -1.53 10.28 9.34
CA SER A 66 -2.87 10.68 9.77
C SER A 66 -3.46 9.76 10.85
N ARG A 67 -3.03 8.50 10.94
CA ARG A 67 -3.44 7.57 12.02
C ARG A 67 -3.14 8.12 13.41
N TYR A 68 -2.03 8.85 13.55
CA TYR A 68 -1.54 9.38 14.83
C TYR A 68 -2.11 10.74 15.18
N GLU A 69 -2.90 11.32 14.30
CA GLU A 69 -3.53 12.61 14.52
C GLU A 69 -4.64 12.51 15.57
N TRP A 70 -4.70 13.52 16.41
CA TRP A 70 -5.81 13.77 17.33
C TRP A 70 -6.48 15.10 16.95
N PRO A 71 -7.67 15.44 17.46
CA PRO A 71 -8.48 16.55 16.93
C PRO A 71 -7.74 17.90 16.77
N GLU A 72 -6.82 18.25 17.68
CA GLU A 72 -6.10 19.51 17.62
C GLU A 72 -5.04 19.57 16.52
N VAL A 73 -4.52 18.40 16.10
CA VAL A 73 -3.50 18.28 15.02
C VAL A 73 -4.04 17.57 13.78
N SER A 74 -5.35 17.49 13.64
CA SER A 74 -5.95 16.88 12.44
C SER A 74 -5.56 17.67 11.19
N GLY A 75 -5.06 16.95 10.16
CA GLY A 75 -4.55 17.49 8.91
C GLY A 75 -3.08 17.89 8.92
N VAL A 76 -2.39 17.77 10.06
CA VAL A 76 -0.97 18.17 10.16
C VAL A 76 -0.07 17.30 9.30
N SER A 77 -0.33 16.00 9.18
CA SER A 77 0.48 15.11 8.33
C SER A 77 0.45 15.55 6.86
N HIS A 78 -0.72 15.96 6.38
CA HIS A 78 -0.89 16.51 5.04
C HIS A 78 -0.11 17.82 4.85
N PHE A 79 -0.19 18.73 5.83
CA PHE A 79 0.55 19.99 5.75
C PHE A 79 2.06 19.82 5.93
N LEU A 80 2.55 18.89 6.73
CA LEU A 80 3.98 18.58 6.82
C LEU A 80 4.53 18.06 5.48
N ASP A 81 3.73 17.29 4.75
CA ASP A 81 4.06 16.88 3.38
C ASP A 81 4.16 18.09 2.44
N ARG A 82 3.16 18.96 2.45
CA ARG A 82 3.10 20.16 1.60
C ARG A 82 4.14 21.22 1.95
N MET A 83 4.55 21.31 3.21
CA MET A 83 5.59 22.22 3.69
C MET A 83 7.01 21.65 3.52
N ALA A 84 7.13 20.40 3.04
CA ALA A 84 8.43 19.80 2.77
C ALA A 84 9.20 20.58 1.70
N PHE A 85 10.49 20.78 1.94
CA PHE A 85 11.41 21.50 1.05
C PHE A 85 11.00 22.98 0.79
N LYS A 86 10.30 23.60 1.74
CA LYS A 86 10.08 25.03 1.85
C LYS A 86 11.20 25.70 2.65
N SER A 87 11.03 26.96 3.01
CA SER A 87 12.02 27.70 3.81
C SER A 87 12.37 27.00 5.11
N THR A 88 13.66 26.98 5.40
CA THR A 88 14.21 26.48 6.65
C THR A 88 14.97 27.61 7.37
N ARG A 89 15.44 27.33 8.58
CA ARG A 89 16.28 28.29 9.32
C ARG A 89 17.64 28.53 8.65
N THR A 90 18.06 27.64 7.76
CA THR A 90 19.37 27.68 7.09
C THR A 90 19.28 28.01 5.60
N ARG A 91 18.10 27.91 5.00
CA ARG A 91 17.86 28.19 3.57
C ARG A 91 16.53 28.91 3.39
N THR A 92 16.51 29.91 2.53
CA THR A 92 15.29 30.53 2.00
C THR A 92 14.60 29.57 1.02
N ASP A 93 13.34 29.82 0.64
CA ASP A 93 12.61 29.01 -0.36
C ASP A 93 13.32 29.01 -1.72
N GLU A 94 13.90 30.16 -2.13
CA GLU A 94 14.69 30.27 -3.37
C GLU A 94 15.99 29.46 -3.32
N GLU A 95 16.72 29.51 -2.20
CA GLU A 95 17.92 28.71 -1.99
C GLU A 95 17.61 27.22 -1.93
N MET A 96 16.52 26.83 -1.27
CA MET A 96 16.06 25.45 -1.20
C MET A 96 15.68 24.95 -2.60
N SER A 97 14.88 25.70 -3.33
CA SER A 97 14.49 25.39 -4.71
C SER A 97 15.71 25.27 -5.64
N THR A 98 16.67 26.18 -5.55
CA THR A 98 17.91 26.13 -6.31
C THR A 98 18.73 24.88 -5.98
N ALA A 99 18.83 24.53 -4.69
CA ALA A 99 19.54 23.34 -4.25
C ALA A 99 18.85 22.04 -4.72
N VAL A 100 17.51 21.99 -4.70
CA VAL A 100 16.72 20.89 -5.25
C VAL A 100 16.97 20.74 -6.76
N HIS A 101 16.94 21.84 -7.51
CA HIS A 101 17.23 21.80 -8.95
C HIS A 101 18.68 21.35 -9.25
N SER A 102 19.65 21.79 -8.42
CA SER A 102 21.06 21.41 -8.60
C SER A 102 21.33 19.93 -8.32
N LEU A 103 20.45 19.24 -7.60
CA LEU A 103 20.52 17.80 -7.35
C LEU A 103 20.44 16.98 -8.66
N GLY A 104 19.76 17.52 -9.68
CA GLY A 104 19.61 16.89 -10.99
C GLY A 104 18.85 15.57 -10.98
N GLY A 105 18.07 15.33 -9.92
CA GLY A 105 17.29 14.12 -9.69
C GLY A 105 15.89 14.44 -9.17
N GLN A 106 15.27 13.48 -8.50
CA GLN A 106 13.97 13.65 -7.88
C GLN A 106 14.14 13.72 -6.37
N ILE A 107 13.43 14.62 -5.72
CA ILE A 107 13.26 14.66 -4.28
C ILE A 107 11.79 14.93 -3.98
N MET A 108 11.22 14.21 -3.00
CA MET A 108 9.81 14.29 -2.70
C MET A 108 9.54 13.97 -1.23
N CYS A 109 8.43 14.47 -0.73
CA CYS A 109 7.80 14.02 0.50
C CYS A 109 6.48 13.32 0.15
N SER A 110 6.07 12.39 0.97
CA SER A 110 4.74 11.77 0.89
C SER A 110 4.28 11.33 2.27
N SER A 111 3.13 11.79 2.68
CA SER A 111 2.47 11.37 3.91
C SER A 111 1.48 10.23 3.64
N SER A 112 1.35 9.34 4.60
CA SER A 112 0.38 8.24 4.59
C SER A 112 -0.30 8.12 5.95
N ARG A 113 -1.12 7.09 6.15
CA ARG A 113 -1.75 6.89 7.46
C ARG A 113 -0.75 6.57 8.56
N GLU A 114 0.29 5.80 8.24
CA GLU A 114 1.23 5.29 9.24
C GLU A 114 2.70 5.68 9.00
N SER A 115 3.01 6.39 7.92
CA SER A 115 4.38 6.86 7.68
C SER A 115 4.42 8.17 6.90
N VAL A 116 5.43 8.98 7.21
CA VAL A 116 5.85 10.10 6.35
C VAL A 116 7.23 9.75 5.79
N MET A 117 7.39 9.84 4.49
CA MET A 117 8.67 9.59 3.83
C MET A 117 9.16 10.84 3.10
N TYR A 118 10.47 11.06 3.22
CA TYR A 118 11.23 12.00 2.42
C TYR A 118 12.21 11.18 1.60
N GLN A 119 12.13 11.25 0.28
CA GLN A 119 12.92 10.39 -0.58
C GLN A 119 13.55 11.15 -1.73
N SER A 120 14.77 10.76 -2.08
CA SER A 120 15.49 11.30 -3.23
C SER A 120 16.09 10.18 -4.09
N SER A 121 16.09 10.42 -5.41
CA SER A 121 16.83 9.61 -6.38
C SER A 121 17.72 10.55 -7.20
N HIS A 122 19.02 10.32 -7.22
CA HIS A 122 20.00 11.24 -7.72
C HIS A 122 21.27 10.52 -8.20
N SER A 123 22.20 11.23 -8.84
CA SER A 123 23.54 10.70 -9.13
C SER A 123 24.34 10.49 -7.84
N HIS A 124 25.28 9.55 -7.83
CA HIS A 124 26.07 9.23 -6.61
C HIS A 124 26.70 10.45 -5.93
N SER A 125 27.19 11.42 -6.72
CA SER A 125 27.77 12.66 -6.18
C SER A 125 26.78 13.56 -5.46
N GLY A 126 25.48 13.38 -5.69
CA GLY A 126 24.41 14.15 -5.06
C GLY A 126 24.00 13.68 -3.66
N THR A 127 24.48 12.52 -3.21
CA THR A 127 24.10 11.91 -1.92
C THR A 127 24.24 12.86 -0.73
N PRO A 128 25.36 13.58 -0.53
CA PRO A 128 25.50 14.51 0.58
C PRO A 128 24.50 15.67 0.52
N LEU A 129 24.25 16.20 -0.67
CA LEU A 129 23.26 17.27 -0.86
C LEU A 129 21.85 16.77 -0.58
N ALA A 130 21.45 15.64 -1.15
CA ALA A 130 20.13 15.06 -0.96
C ALA A 130 19.81 14.85 0.53
N LEU A 131 20.73 14.22 1.29
CA LEU A 131 20.51 14.00 2.72
C LEU A 131 20.51 15.31 3.50
N SER A 132 21.32 16.32 3.08
CA SER A 132 21.31 17.64 3.73
C SER A 132 19.98 18.36 3.55
N LEU A 133 19.34 18.26 2.38
CA LEU A 133 18.03 18.86 2.09
C LEU A 133 16.93 18.19 2.92
N ILE A 134 16.95 16.85 3.01
CA ILE A 134 16.01 16.09 3.85
C ILE A 134 16.21 16.44 5.33
N ALA A 135 17.46 16.47 5.80
CA ALA A 135 17.75 16.82 7.18
C ALA A 135 17.29 18.24 7.52
N ASP A 136 17.55 19.19 6.64
CA ASP A 136 17.21 20.57 6.88
C ASP A 136 15.69 20.81 6.93
N THR A 137 14.96 20.21 5.99
CA THR A 137 13.48 20.31 5.97
C THR A 137 12.83 19.69 7.21
N VAL A 138 13.44 18.63 7.78
CA VAL A 138 12.91 17.91 8.94
C VAL A 138 13.30 18.56 10.27
N LEU A 139 14.57 19.01 10.38
CA LEU A 139 15.12 19.50 11.63
C LEU A 139 14.93 21.02 11.83
N ASN A 140 14.90 21.77 10.75
CA ASN A 140 14.95 23.22 10.76
C ASN A 140 13.81 23.92 10.00
N PRO A 141 12.59 23.39 9.89
CA PRO A 141 11.55 24.08 9.12
C PRO A 141 11.23 25.44 9.73
N SER A 142 11.09 26.47 8.90
CA SER A 142 10.75 27.83 9.34
C SER A 142 9.27 27.99 9.61
N PHE A 143 8.41 27.38 8.80
CA PHE A 143 6.95 27.50 8.86
C PHE A 143 6.48 28.96 8.79
N HIS A 144 6.98 29.72 7.80
CA HIS A 144 6.54 31.09 7.62
C HIS A 144 5.04 31.17 7.33
N SER A 145 4.38 32.18 7.93
CA SER A 145 2.92 32.36 7.79
C SER A 145 2.47 32.50 6.33
N GLU A 146 3.28 33.19 5.50
CA GLU A 146 3.00 33.39 4.08
C GLU A 146 3.05 32.07 3.29
N GLU A 147 4.02 31.20 3.61
CA GLU A 147 4.12 29.87 3.01
C GLU A 147 2.97 28.96 3.44
N ILE A 148 2.58 29.00 4.73
CA ILE A 148 1.44 28.26 5.24
C ILE A 148 0.15 28.71 4.53
N GLU A 149 -0.06 30.03 4.39
CA GLU A 149 -1.23 30.58 3.70
C GLU A 149 -1.32 30.09 2.25
N ALA A 150 -0.20 30.16 1.52
CA ALA A 150 -0.14 29.62 0.15
C ALA A 150 -0.45 28.12 0.09
N GLN A 151 -0.06 27.34 1.12
CA GLN A 151 -0.37 25.91 1.17
C GLN A 151 -1.81 25.64 1.61
N ARG A 152 -2.47 26.53 2.37
CA ARG A 152 -3.91 26.40 2.67
C ARG A 152 -4.74 26.49 1.41
N ASP A 153 -4.48 27.49 0.54
CA ASP A 153 -5.17 27.62 -0.74
C ASP A 153 -4.98 26.38 -1.60
N ALA A 154 -3.73 25.92 -1.71
CA ALA A 154 -3.42 24.73 -2.48
C ALA A 154 -4.06 23.46 -1.91
N ALA A 155 -4.10 23.27 -0.58
CA ALA A 155 -4.78 22.14 0.07
C ALA A 155 -6.29 22.16 -0.16
N PHE A 156 -6.90 23.34 -0.17
CA PHE A 156 -8.32 23.52 -0.48
C PHE A 156 -8.67 23.08 -1.91
N TYR A 157 -7.88 23.53 -2.89
CA TYR A 157 -8.06 23.11 -4.29
C TYR A 157 -7.83 21.62 -4.49
N GLU A 158 -6.80 21.06 -3.86
CA GLU A 158 -6.51 19.61 -3.90
C GLU A 158 -7.66 18.80 -3.31
N GLY A 159 -8.21 19.21 -2.16
CA GLY A 159 -9.35 18.55 -1.56
C GLY A 159 -10.55 18.49 -2.50
N ARG A 160 -10.87 19.59 -3.18
CA ARG A 160 -11.95 19.65 -4.17
C ARG A 160 -11.66 18.80 -5.41
N GLU A 161 -10.43 18.82 -5.90
CA GLU A 161 -10.02 17.99 -7.03
C GLU A 161 -10.15 16.50 -6.70
N ILE A 162 -9.73 16.08 -5.51
CA ILE A 162 -9.85 14.70 -5.06
C ILE A 162 -11.33 14.30 -4.88
N GLN A 163 -12.16 15.16 -4.31
CA GLN A 163 -13.60 14.91 -4.18
C GLN A 163 -14.29 14.72 -5.53
N SER A 164 -13.80 15.36 -6.59
CA SER A 164 -14.31 15.17 -7.95
C SER A 164 -13.91 13.86 -8.62
N LYS A 165 -12.98 13.10 -8.01
CA LYS A 165 -12.42 11.85 -8.54
C LYS A 165 -12.83 10.66 -7.64
N PRO A 166 -13.87 9.91 -7.99
CA PRO A 166 -14.39 8.84 -7.16
C PRO A 166 -13.36 7.78 -6.77
N ASP A 167 -12.41 7.47 -7.64
CA ASP A 167 -11.32 6.52 -7.40
C ASP A 167 -10.32 6.97 -6.33
N MET A 168 -10.22 8.27 -6.09
CA MET A 168 -9.38 8.86 -5.03
C MET A 168 -10.19 9.16 -3.77
N PHE A 169 -11.41 9.62 -3.92
CA PHE A 169 -12.27 10.04 -2.81
C PHE A 169 -12.87 8.85 -2.04
N LEU A 170 -13.40 7.86 -2.75
CA LEU A 170 -14.12 6.76 -2.10
C LEU A 170 -13.26 5.87 -1.20
N PRO A 171 -11.97 5.64 -1.45
CA PRO A 171 -11.10 4.99 -0.46
C PRO A 171 -11.01 5.73 0.88
N GLU A 172 -11.05 7.06 0.88
CA GLU A 172 -11.08 7.86 2.12
C GLU A 172 -12.41 7.70 2.87
N VAL A 173 -13.52 7.77 2.14
CA VAL A 173 -14.85 7.48 2.69
C VAL A 173 -14.92 6.06 3.24
N LEU A 174 -14.34 5.09 2.54
CA LEU A 174 -14.30 3.69 2.98
C LEU A 174 -13.59 3.53 4.34
N HIS A 175 -12.43 4.19 4.52
CA HIS A 175 -11.70 4.15 5.78
C HIS A 175 -12.46 4.83 6.92
N SER A 176 -13.06 5.98 6.65
CA SER A 176 -13.90 6.68 7.63
C SER A 176 -15.08 5.82 8.10
N VAL A 177 -15.74 5.10 7.17
CA VAL A 177 -16.84 4.18 7.52
C VAL A 177 -16.35 2.94 8.25
N ALA A 178 -15.20 2.40 7.82
CA ALA A 178 -14.64 1.17 8.38
C ALA A 178 -14.12 1.33 9.82
N TYR A 179 -13.48 2.47 10.13
CA TYR A 179 -12.79 2.68 11.41
C TYR A 179 -13.34 3.86 12.23
N GLY A 180 -14.35 4.58 11.69
CA GLY A 180 -14.81 5.84 12.25
C GLY A 180 -13.82 6.97 12.00
N GLU A 181 -13.96 8.08 12.70
CA GLU A 181 -13.12 9.28 12.54
C GLU A 181 -11.94 9.29 13.53
N LYS A 182 -11.25 8.15 13.66
CA LYS A 182 -10.09 7.97 14.55
C LYS A 182 -9.12 6.95 14.00
N GLY A 183 -7.85 7.16 14.25
CA GLY A 183 -6.80 6.23 13.87
C GLY A 183 -6.77 5.98 12.36
N LEU A 184 -6.99 4.75 11.90
CA LEU A 184 -7.03 4.42 10.47
C LEU A 184 -8.19 5.05 9.70
N GLY A 185 -9.21 5.55 10.40
CA GLY A 185 -10.32 6.28 9.80
C GLY A 185 -10.05 7.77 9.57
N ASN A 186 -8.98 8.31 10.13
CA ASN A 186 -8.57 9.69 9.87
C ASN A 186 -8.26 9.88 8.37
N SER A 187 -8.68 11.04 7.83
CA SER A 187 -8.41 11.40 6.44
C SER A 187 -6.91 11.57 6.19
N LEU A 188 -6.47 11.25 4.98
CA LEU A 188 -5.12 11.58 4.52
C LEU A 188 -4.98 13.07 4.19
N LEU A 189 -6.07 13.70 3.76
CA LEU A 189 -6.12 15.13 3.50
C LEU A 189 -6.57 15.87 4.75
N CYS A 190 -6.10 17.09 4.90
CA CYS A 190 -6.60 17.98 5.93
C CYS A 190 -8.10 18.25 5.70
N PRO A 191 -8.97 18.01 6.69
CA PRO A 191 -10.39 18.35 6.57
C PRO A 191 -10.58 19.85 6.26
N GLU A 192 -11.57 20.18 5.42
CA GLU A 192 -11.76 21.54 4.92
C GLU A 192 -11.98 22.56 6.06
N ASP A 193 -12.68 22.18 7.11
CA ASP A 193 -12.92 22.99 8.31
C ASP A 193 -11.66 23.21 9.14
N ARG A 194 -10.62 22.38 8.96
CA ARG A 194 -9.35 22.47 9.66
C ARG A 194 -8.27 23.25 8.93
N ILE A 195 -8.39 23.40 7.60
CA ILE A 195 -7.36 24.04 6.77
C ILE A 195 -6.94 25.41 7.31
N ASN A 196 -7.93 26.25 7.67
CA ASN A 196 -7.67 27.60 8.19
C ASN A 196 -7.12 27.63 9.63
N LEU A 197 -7.15 26.50 10.34
CA LEU A 197 -6.66 26.39 11.72
C LEU A 197 -5.22 25.86 11.79
N ILE A 198 -4.66 25.41 10.66
CA ILE A 198 -3.27 24.96 10.60
C ILE A 198 -2.35 26.18 10.63
N ASP A 199 -1.55 26.30 11.68
CA ASP A 199 -0.56 27.34 11.88
C ASP A 199 0.81 26.76 12.27
N GLU A 200 1.81 27.61 12.47
CA GLU A 200 3.14 27.18 12.87
C GLU A 200 3.10 26.34 14.16
N LEU A 201 2.30 26.76 15.14
CA LEU A 201 2.23 26.07 16.44
C LEU A 201 1.67 24.66 16.28
N THR A 202 0.62 24.53 15.48
CA THR A 202 -0.02 23.23 15.17
C THR A 202 0.94 22.30 14.44
N LEU A 203 1.67 22.80 13.42
CA LEU A 203 2.67 22.05 12.69
C LEU A 203 3.82 21.60 13.59
N ARG A 204 4.36 22.50 14.44
CA ARG A 204 5.41 22.16 15.40
C ARG A 204 4.94 21.16 16.45
N THR A 205 3.68 21.23 16.86
CA THR A 205 3.10 20.28 17.82
C THR A 205 3.13 18.86 17.25
N GLY A 206 2.66 18.65 16.02
CA GLY A 206 2.72 17.35 15.35
C GLY A 206 4.16 16.90 15.09
N LEU A 207 5.00 17.80 14.57
CA LEU A 207 6.40 17.50 14.30
C LEU A 207 7.13 17.04 15.58
N ASN A 208 6.98 17.75 16.69
CA ASN A 208 7.61 17.39 17.97
C ASN A 208 7.06 16.08 18.56
N ALA A 209 5.80 15.76 18.31
CA ALA A 209 5.19 14.53 18.80
C ALA A 209 5.71 13.29 18.06
N TRP A 210 5.90 13.39 16.75
CA TRP A 210 6.17 12.23 15.90
C TRP A 210 7.62 12.09 15.46
N TYR A 211 8.35 13.20 15.22
CA TYR A 211 9.70 13.18 14.65
C TYR A 211 10.76 12.94 15.74
N ARG A 212 10.74 11.72 16.28
CA ARG A 212 11.68 11.26 17.31
C ARG A 212 12.67 10.29 16.70
N PRO A 213 13.94 10.30 17.12
CA PRO A 213 14.98 9.45 16.53
C PRO A 213 14.62 7.96 16.49
N GLU A 214 14.02 7.44 17.55
CA GLU A 214 13.60 6.03 17.64
C GLU A 214 12.47 5.65 16.65
N ARG A 215 11.78 6.64 16.11
CA ARG A 215 10.73 6.50 15.12
C ARG A 215 11.21 6.76 13.68
N MET A 216 12.53 6.86 13.49
CA MET A 216 13.13 7.21 12.20
C MET A 216 14.02 6.10 11.67
N VAL A 217 13.98 5.94 10.35
CA VAL A 217 14.90 5.11 9.58
C VAL A 217 15.42 5.91 8.41
N ILE A 218 16.73 5.94 8.24
CA ILE A 218 17.38 6.43 7.02
C ILE A 218 17.76 5.21 6.19
N ALA A 219 17.24 5.10 4.99
CA ALA A 219 17.59 4.01 4.07
C ALA A 219 18.31 4.54 2.84
N GLY A 220 19.25 3.78 2.33
CA GLY A 220 19.99 4.08 1.10
C GLY A 220 20.15 2.86 0.21
N ALA A 221 20.09 3.06 -1.10
CA ALA A 221 20.34 2.05 -2.10
C ALA A 221 21.33 2.55 -3.16
N GLY A 222 22.27 1.70 -3.55
CA GLY A 222 23.33 2.05 -4.50
C GLY A 222 24.43 2.93 -3.93
N MET A 223 24.73 2.80 -2.63
CA MET A 223 25.79 3.55 -1.94
C MET A 223 26.47 2.71 -0.86
N HIS A 224 27.64 3.15 -0.40
CA HIS A 224 28.34 2.48 0.70
C HIS A 224 27.69 2.77 2.04
N HIS A 225 27.58 1.73 2.88
CA HIS A 225 26.98 1.86 4.20
C HIS A 225 27.70 2.88 5.10
N SER A 226 29.04 2.82 5.13
CA SER A 226 29.85 3.75 5.93
C SER A 226 29.61 5.21 5.55
N GLU A 227 29.48 5.51 4.26
CA GLU A 227 29.19 6.87 3.76
C GLU A 227 27.83 7.38 4.28
N LEU A 228 26.78 6.55 4.18
CA LEU A 228 25.46 6.96 4.64
C LEU A 228 25.43 7.10 6.17
N VAL A 229 26.12 6.24 6.92
CA VAL A 229 26.22 6.34 8.39
C VAL A 229 26.90 7.64 8.80
N GLU A 230 28.04 7.99 8.17
CA GLU A 230 28.76 9.25 8.45
C GLU A 230 27.91 10.48 8.14
N LEU A 231 27.23 10.48 6.99
CA LEU A 231 26.34 11.59 6.61
C LEU A 231 25.13 11.68 7.57
N ALA A 232 24.53 10.56 7.93
CA ALA A 232 23.41 10.51 8.86
C ALA A 232 23.81 11.02 10.25
N ASP A 233 24.95 10.61 10.77
CA ASP A 233 25.46 11.12 12.04
C ASP A 233 25.76 12.62 11.96
N LYS A 234 26.41 13.07 10.88
CA LYS A 234 26.71 14.50 10.66
C LYS A 234 25.46 15.37 10.68
N PHE A 235 24.38 14.95 10.02
CA PHE A 235 23.20 15.81 9.87
C PHE A 235 22.16 15.63 10.96
N PHE A 236 22.05 14.45 11.58
CA PHE A 236 21.00 14.12 12.53
C PHE A 236 21.49 13.95 13.99
N SER A 237 22.77 14.08 14.28
CA SER A 237 23.30 13.92 15.66
C SER A 237 22.74 14.92 16.66
N SER A 238 22.27 16.09 16.21
CA SER A 238 21.64 17.10 17.03
C SER A 238 20.26 16.67 17.57
N LEU A 239 19.59 15.73 16.91
CA LEU A 239 18.29 15.23 17.34
C LEU A 239 18.47 14.30 18.54
N LYS A 240 18.01 14.74 19.71
CA LYS A 240 18.16 13.99 20.95
C LYS A 240 16.98 13.05 21.16
N GLY A 241 17.28 11.79 21.42
CA GLY A 241 16.30 10.84 21.94
C GLY A 241 15.82 11.19 23.34
N PRO A 242 14.74 10.58 23.83
CA PRO A 242 14.26 10.80 25.18
C PRO A 242 15.38 10.49 26.17
N THR A 243 15.67 11.42 27.06
CA THR A 243 16.57 11.22 28.19
C THR A 243 15.98 10.12 29.07
N VAL A 244 16.67 8.98 29.13
CA VAL A 244 16.33 7.91 30.07
C VAL A 244 16.67 8.44 31.47
N ASN A 245 15.68 9.06 32.12
CA ASN A 245 15.75 9.23 33.58
C ASN A 245 15.74 7.81 34.16
N GLN A 246 16.84 7.42 34.77
CA GLN A 246 16.90 6.21 35.60
C GLN A 246 15.92 6.38 36.78
N ALA A 247 14.66 6.06 36.54
CA ALA A 247 13.69 5.87 37.60
C ALA A 247 13.91 4.46 38.15
N THR A 248 14.31 4.45 39.42
CA THR A 248 14.45 3.32 40.31
C THR A 248 13.43 2.21 40.07
N SER A 249 13.97 1.00 39.98
CA SER A 249 13.23 -0.24 39.84
C SER A 249 12.13 -0.43 40.88
N SER A 250 10.90 -0.43 40.44
CA SER A 250 9.82 -1.15 41.11
C SER A 250 9.31 -2.24 40.14
N ARG A 251 9.63 -3.48 40.53
CA ARG A 251 9.12 -4.67 39.86
C ARG A 251 7.60 -4.71 39.92
N ALA A 252 6.95 -4.56 38.80
CA ALA A 252 5.59 -5.05 38.60
C ALA A 252 5.60 -6.00 37.40
N ASN A 253 5.27 -7.24 37.64
CA ASN A 253 5.05 -8.26 36.63
C ASN A 253 3.85 -7.86 35.78
N SER A 254 4.08 -7.52 34.53
CA SER A 254 3.04 -7.49 33.52
C SER A 254 3.60 -8.07 32.23
N ASN A 255 2.87 -9.03 31.67
CA ASN A 255 3.21 -9.74 30.43
C ASN A 255 3.49 -8.74 29.30
N PRO A 256 4.50 -8.97 28.46
CA PRO A 256 4.80 -8.10 27.34
C PRO A 256 3.78 -8.28 26.22
N SER A 257 2.97 -7.26 25.99
CA SER A 257 2.23 -7.12 24.74
C SER A 257 3.16 -6.51 23.68
N THR A 258 3.23 -7.12 22.54
CA THR A 258 4.09 -6.79 21.40
C THR A 258 3.68 -5.45 20.76
N PRO A 259 4.61 -4.57 20.44
CA PRO A 259 4.28 -3.30 19.76
C PRO A 259 4.15 -3.47 18.26
N THR A 260 3.24 -2.73 17.70
CA THR A 260 2.78 -2.74 16.31
C THR A 260 3.04 -1.42 15.60
N HIS A 261 3.52 -1.44 14.34
CA HIS A 261 3.66 -0.23 13.51
C HIS A 261 3.64 -0.50 11.99
N LEU A 262 2.88 0.23 11.25
CA LEU A 262 3.05 1.02 10.03
C LEU A 262 2.52 0.54 8.69
N LEU A 263 1.83 1.41 7.99
CA LEU A 263 1.87 1.71 6.56
C LEU A 263 0.56 2.08 5.90
N HIS A 264 0.50 3.16 5.19
CA HIS A 264 -0.25 3.23 3.93
C HIS A 264 -0.08 4.46 3.06
N THR A 265 -0.34 4.31 1.77
CA THR A 265 -0.35 5.39 0.78
C THR A 265 -1.53 5.28 -0.16
N SER A 266 -2.04 6.41 -0.59
CA SER A 266 -3.13 6.54 -1.54
C SER A 266 -2.66 6.75 -2.98
N ALA A 267 -3.34 6.09 -3.91
CA ALA A 267 -3.74 6.32 -5.30
C ALA A 267 -2.69 6.57 -6.41
N PRO A 268 -3.06 6.78 -7.66
CA PRO A 268 -4.04 6.10 -8.49
C PRO A 268 -3.42 5.27 -9.62
N SER A 269 -4.19 4.43 -10.20
CA SER A 269 -4.01 3.47 -11.28
C SER A 269 -3.65 2.07 -10.79
N VAL A 270 -4.41 1.11 -11.25
CA VAL A 270 -4.34 -0.31 -10.89
C VAL A 270 -2.94 -0.91 -11.02
N ALA A 271 -2.12 -0.42 -11.95
CA ALA A 271 -0.73 -0.86 -12.10
C ALA A 271 0.19 -0.34 -10.99
N LYS A 272 -0.06 0.86 -10.45
CA LYS A 272 0.70 1.40 -9.31
C LYS A 272 0.26 0.82 -7.97
N SER A 273 -0.99 0.35 -7.85
CA SER A 273 -1.48 -0.29 -6.62
C SER A 273 -0.92 -1.70 -6.42
N LEU A 274 -0.70 -2.47 -7.49
CA LEU A 274 -0.09 -3.81 -7.41
C LEU A 274 1.40 -3.74 -7.04
N THR A 275 2.14 -2.76 -7.58
CA THR A 275 3.55 -2.57 -7.21
C THR A 275 3.70 -2.02 -5.79
N ARG A 276 2.77 -1.19 -5.32
CA ARG A 276 2.77 -0.71 -3.94
C ARG A 276 2.30 -1.75 -2.92
N ALA A 277 1.28 -2.57 -3.24
CA ALA A 277 0.87 -3.68 -2.38
C ALA A 277 1.99 -4.72 -2.19
N ALA A 278 2.86 -4.86 -3.19
CA ALA A 278 3.98 -5.78 -3.15
C ALA A 278 5.02 -5.46 -2.08
N SER A 279 5.21 -4.18 -1.73
CA SER A 279 6.18 -3.75 -0.72
C SER A 279 5.73 -4.01 0.74
N TYR A 280 4.51 -4.49 0.97
CA TYR A 280 3.89 -4.53 2.29
C TYR A 280 3.70 -5.95 2.88
N LEU A 281 4.29 -6.99 2.30
CA LEU A 281 3.92 -8.38 2.62
C LEU A 281 4.95 -9.12 3.50
N PHE A 282 5.13 -8.75 4.79
CA PHE A 282 6.19 -9.41 5.57
C PHE A 282 5.89 -9.63 7.05
N PRO A 283 5.81 -10.88 7.56
CA PRO A 283 5.80 -11.15 8.98
C PRO A 283 7.22 -11.24 9.58
N SER A 284 7.40 -10.74 10.78
CA SER A 284 8.63 -10.84 11.55
C SER A 284 8.56 -11.94 12.62
N THR A 285 9.56 -12.79 12.65
CA THR A 285 9.87 -13.61 13.83
C THR A 285 11.18 -13.11 14.43
N GLY A 286 11.11 -12.37 15.52
CA GLY A 286 12.32 -11.95 16.22
C GLY A 286 12.12 -10.65 17.01
N SER A 287 11.99 -10.80 18.31
CA SER A 287 11.77 -9.73 19.26
C SER A 287 13.05 -8.96 19.58
N SER A 288 13.00 -7.63 19.46
CA SER A 288 13.81 -6.72 20.27
C SER A 288 12.90 -5.66 20.86
N PRO A 289 12.83 -5.48 22.16
CA PRO A 289 11.91 -4.55 22.78
C PRO A 289 12.50 -3.14 22.73
N SER A 290 11.91 -2.27 21.93
CA SER A 290 12.00 -0.82 22.13
C SER A 290 10.69 -0.37 22.77
N PRO A 291 10.72 0.48 23.82
CA PRO A 291 9.51 1.05 24.37
C PRO A 291 9.00 2.10 23.38
N THR A 292 8.08 1.70 22.55
CA THR A 292 7.36 2.59 21.64
C THR A 292 6.14 3.15 22.35
N PRO A 293 5.76 4.42 22.09
CA PRO A 293 4.50 4.96 22.61
C PRO A 293 3.35 4.10 22.10
N VAL A 294 2.37 3.87 22.97
CA VAL A 294 1.18 3.07 22.67
C VAL A 294 0.48 3.68 21.46
N ASN A 295 0.46 2.94 20.37
CA ASN A 295 -0.30 3.28 19.18
C ASN A 295 -1.79 3.24 19.53
N PRO A 296 -2.60 4.24 19.18
CA PRO A 296 -4.03 4.09 19.31
C PRO A 296 -4.48 2.96 18.40
N SER A 297 -4.94 1.84 19.01
CA SER A 297 -5.53 0.74 18.24
C SER A 297 -6.75 1.28 17.50
N SER A 298 -6.80 1.05 16.20
CA SER A 298 -7.99 1.39 15.41
C SER A 298 -9.00 0.26 15.53
N THR A 299 -10.21 0.58 15.94
CA THR A 299 -11.27 -0.42 16.06
C THR A 299 -12.09 -0.41 14.78
N TYR A 300 -12.12 -1.55 14.11
CA TYR A 300 -12.99 -1.73 12.95
C TYR A 300 -14.46 -1.82 13.38
N THR A 301 -15.28 -0.98 12.80
CA THR A 301 -16.72 -0.92 13.10
C THR A 301 -17.59 -1.49 11.99
N GLY A 302 -17.09 -1.45 10.77
CA GLY A 302 -17.88 -1.69 9.57
C GLY A 302 -18.97 -0.64 9.39
N GLY A 303 -19.82 -0.79 8.41
CA GLY A 303 -20.95 0.11 8.22
C GLY A 303 -21.32 0.34 6.76
N HIS A 304 -22.21 1.30 6.56
CA HIS A 304 -22.69 1.67 5.24
C HIS A 304 -22.71 3.19 5.07
N ARG A 305 -22.34 3.64 3.88
CA ARG A 305 -22.49 5.05 3.48
C ARG A 305 -22.87 5.17 2.02
N PHE A 306 -23.90 5.94 1.77
CA PHE A 306 -24.28 6.35 0.43
C PHE A 306 -23.90 7.82 0.21
N VAL A 307 -23.18 8.09 -0.89
CA VAL A 307 -22.84 9.44 -1.35
C VAL A 307 -23.67 9.70 -2.60
N HIS A 308 -24.72 10.49 -2.46
CA HIS A 308 -25.58 10.82 -3.59
C HIS A 308 -24.88 11.81 -4.53
N ASP A 309 -24.79 11.43 -5.81
CA ASP A 309 -24.30 12.28 -6.88
C ASP A 309 -25.12 12.00 -8.16
N SER A 310 -26.06 12.89 -8.44
CA SER A 310 -26.91 12.78 -9.64
C SER A 310 -26.20 13.16 -10.94
N SER A 311 -25.00 13.72 -10.86
CA SER A 311 -24.17 14.09 -12.00
C SER A 311 -23.14 13.03 -12.37
N ALA A 312 -22.98 12.00 -11.54
CA ALA A 312 -22.00 10.95 -11.76
C ALA A 312 -22.29 10.16 -13.04
N GLU A 313 -21.28 10.02 -13.89
CA GLU A 313 -21.36 9.19 -15.11
C GLU A 313 -21.49 7.70 -14.78
N PHE A 314 -20.90 7.27 -13.67
CA PHE A 314 -20.92 5.90 -13.18
C PHE A 314 -21.39 5.82 -11.73
N ASN A 315 -22.09 4.74 -11.39
CA ASN A 315 -22.23 4.33 -10.00
C ASN A 315 -20.95 3.60 -9.55
N HIS A 316 -20.55 3.85 -8.31
CA HIS A 316 -19.38 3.22 -7.70
C HIS A 316 -19.81 2.44 -6.46
N LEU A 317 -19.27 1.24 -6.29
CA LEU A 317 -19.57 0.36 -5.17
C LEU A 317 -18.29 -0.22 -4.60
N TYR A 318 -18.01 0.07 -3.32
CA TYR A 318 -16.94 -0.53 -2.53
C TYR A 318 -17.55 -1.48 -1.50
N ILE A 319 -16.94 -2.64 -1.38
CA ILE A 319 -17.28 -3.65 -0.37
C ILE A 319 -15.97 -4.07 0.29
N ALA A 320 -15.88 -3.94 1.61
CA ALA A 320 -14.70 -4.33 2.36
C ALA A 320 -15.06 -5.09 3.63
N TYR A 321 -14.09 -5.87 4.08
CA TYR A 321 -14.03 -6.46 5.40
C TYR A 321 -12.71 -6.08 6.07
N GLU A 322 -12.70 -6.13 7.39
CA GLU A 322 -11.46 -6.08 8.14
C GLU A 322 -10.62 -7.32 7.79
N GLY A 323 -9.41 -7.10 7.35
CA GLY A 323 -8.44 -8.15 7.12
C GLY A 323 -7.46 -8.25 8.30
N ILE A 324 -6.33 -8.86 8.02
CA ILE A 324 -5.25 -9.12 8.98
C ILE A 324 -4.14 -8.08 8.87
N GLY A 325 -3.45 -7.82 9.98
CA GLY A 325 -2.30 -6.92 10.00
C GLY A 325 -1.07 -7.53 9.33
N ILE A 326 -0.08 -6.67 9.05
CA ILE A 326 1.12 -7.04 8.29
C ILE A 326 1.98 -8.12 8.97
N HIS A 327 1.89 -8.24 10.30
CA HIS A 327 2.67 -9.22 11.07
C HIS A 327 2.03 -10.61 11.13
N ASP A 328 0.85 -10.79 10.58
CA ASP A 328 0.15 -12.06 10.56
C ASP A 328 0.76 -13.00 9.50
N ASP A 329 0.96 -14.27 9.86
CA ASP A 329 1.54 -15.27 8.95
C ASP A 329 0.68 -15.53 7.71
N ASP A 330 -0.61 -15.25 7.79
CA ASP A 330 -1.59 -15.42 6.70
C ASP A 330 -1.56 -14.26 5.67
N ILE A 331 -0.73 -13.24 5.87
CA ILE A 331 -0.70 -12.07 5.00
C ILE A 331 -0.39 -12.42 3.53
N TYR A 332 0.48 -13.40 3.30
CA TYR A 332 0.81 -13.88 1.94
C TYR A 332 -0.37 -14.59 1.26
N ALA A 333 -1.17 -15.31 2.06
CA ALA A 333 -2.40 -15.93 1.54
C ALA A 333 -3.43 -14.87 1.15
N LEU A 334 -3.58 -13.82 1.96
CA LEU A 334 -4.50 -12.71 1.68
C LEU A 334 -4.06 -11.91 0.45
N ALA A 335 -2.75 -11.65 0.28
CA ALA A 335 -2.21 -11.04 -0.91
C ALA A 335 -2.36 -11.91 -2.16
N THR A 336 -2.14 -13.24 -2.03
CA THR A 336 -2.40 -14.18 -3.11
C THR A 336 -3.88 -14.18 -3.50
N MET A 337 -4.78 -14.10 -2.53
CA MET A 337 -6.23 -14.01 -2.74
C MET A 337 -6.62 -12.73 -3.48
N GLN A 338 -6.00 -11.59 -3.17
CA GLN A 338 -6.19 -10.34 -3.91
C GLN A 338 -5.79 -10.51 -5.38
N VAL A 339 -4.62 -11.07 -5.67
CA VAL A 339 -4.15 -11.29 -7.04
C VAL A 339 -4.99 -12.34 -7.78
N LEU A 340 -5.50 -13.35 -7.08
CA LEU A 340 -6.40 -14.36 -7.63
C LEU A 340 -7.71 -13.74 -8.12
N LEU A 341 -8.32 -12.89 -7.30
CA LEU A 341 -9.49 -12.11 -7.68
C LEU A 341 -9.14 -11.10 -8.78
N GLY A 342 -8.10 -10.31 -8.58
CA GLY A 342 -7.53 -9.39 -9.55
C GLY A 342 -8.52 -8.34 -10.03
N GLY A 343 -8.74 -8.26 -11.33
CA GLY A 343 -9.64 -7.27 -11.95
C GLY A 343 -8.90 -6.15 -12.68
N GLY A 344 -9.64 -5.12 -13.08
CA GLY A 344 -9.15 -3.96 -13.80
C GLY A 344 -10.26 -3.23 -14.55
N GLY A 345 -9.91 -2.36 -15.51
CA GLY A 345 -10.85 -1.70 -16.40
C GLY A 345 -11.31 -2.60 -17.56
N SER A 346 -12.53 -2.39 -18.02
CA SER A 346 -13.12 -3.13 -19.15
C SER A 346 -12.37 -2.90 -20.47
N PHE A 347 -11.81 -1.71 -20.65
CA PHE A 347 -10.97 -1.33 -21.78
C PHE A 347 -9.48 -1.35 -21.39
N SER A 348 -9.00 -2.47 -20.91
CA SER A 348 -7.56 -2.61 -20.71
C SER A 348 -6.86 -2.79 -22.05
N ALA A 349 -5.97 -1.87 -22.41
CA ALA A 349 -4.99 -2.05 -23.49
C ALA A 349 -3.96 -3.15 -23.12
N GLY A 350 -4.43 -4.18 -22.38
CA GLY A 350 -3.63 -5.23 -21.81
C GLY A 350 -3.06 -6.15 -22.86
N GLY A 351 -1.76 -6.39 -22.77
CA GLY A 351 -1.11 -7.54 -23.39
C GLY A 351 -1.17 -8.78 -22.50
N PRO A 352 -0.63 -9.91 -22.94
CA PRO A 352 -0.49 -11.11 -22.11
C PRO A 352 0.15 -10.78 -20.75
N GLY A 353 -0.41 -11.31 -19.67
CA GLY A 353 0.12 -11.12 -18.31
C GLY A 353 -0.48 -9.96 -17.50
N LYS A 354 -1.33 -9.11 -18.08
CA LYS A 354 -1.94 -7.96 -17.37
C LYS A 354 -3.23 -8.26 -16.61
N GLY A 355 -3.38 -9.45 -16.04
CA GLY A 355 -4.50 -9.77 -15.16
C GLY A 355 -5.80 -10.17 -15.85
N MET A 356 -5.86 -10.19 -17.18
CA MET A 356 -7.06 -10.54 -17.98
C MET A 356 -7.61 -11.95 -17.71
N TYR A 357 -6.86 -12.79 -17.03
CA TYR A 357 -7.26 -14.15 -16.64
C TYR A 357 -7.63 -14.25 -15.15
N SER A 358 -7.67 -13.12 -14.43
CA SER A 358 -8.12 -13.08 -13.06
C SER A 358 -9.63 -13.28 -12.94
N ARG A 359 -10.12 -13.69 -11.77
CA ARG A 359 -11.54 -14.04 -11.60
C ARG A 359 -12.49 -12.90 -11.90
N LEU A 360 -12.20 -11.70 -11.39
CA LEU A 360 -13.07 -10.54 -11.65
C LEU A 360 -13.08 -10.17 -13.13
N TYR A 361 -11.96 -10.36 -13.83
CA TYR A 361 -11.93 -10.12 -15.26
C TYR A 361 -12.76 -11.16 -16.03
N THR A 362 -12.53 -12.45 -15.75
CA THR A 362 -13.18 -13.54 -16.48
C THR A 362 -14.65 -13.73 -16.11
N HIS A 363 -15.03 -13.51 -14.85
CA HIS A 363 -16.38 -13.77 -14.35
C HIS A 363 -17.28 -12.52 -14.32
N ILE A 364 -16.70 -11.34 -14.25
CA ILE A 364 -17.44 -10.08 -14.15
C ILE A 364 -17.28 -9.26 -15.43
N LEU A 365 -16.09 -8.73 -15.70
CA LEU A 365 -15.87 -7.78 -16.80
C LEU A 365 -16.22 -8.36 -18.18
N ASN A 366 -15.93 -9.64 -18.44
CA ASN A 366 -16.26 -10.29 -19.69
C ASN A 366 -17.76 -10.59 -19.87
N HIS A 367 -18.54 -10.64 -18.77
CA HIS A 367 -19.95 -11.02 -18.80
C HIS A 367 -20.91 -9.84 -18.63
N TYR A 368 -20.45 -8.75 -18.01
CA TYR A 368 -21.26 -7.59 -17.69
C TYR A 368 -20.71 -6.33 -18.35
N PRO A 369 -21.06 -6.04 -19.61
CA PRO A 369 -20.49 -4.94 -20.39
C PRO A 369 -20.84 -3.54 -19.84
N GLN A 370 -21.80 -3.45 -18.92
CA GLN A 370 -22.15 -2.22 -18.19
C GLN A 370 -21.16 -1.91 -17.05
N ILE A 371 -20.32 -2.86 -16.64
CA ILE A 371 -19.28 -2.63 -15.65
C ILE A 371 -18.02 -2.14 -16.37
N ASP A 372 -17.62 -0.90 -16.07
CA ASP A 372 -16.43 -0.29 -16.64
C ASP A 372 -15.15 -0.73 -15.92
N HIS A 373 -15.20 -0.78 -14.61
CA HIS A 373 -14.08 -1.21 -13.77
C HIS A 373 -14.55 -2.15 -12.67
N CYS A 374 -13.79 -3.21 -12.42
CA CYS A 374 -14.00 -4.09 -11.29
C CYS A 374 -12.65 -4.65 -10.82
N SER A 375 -12.30 -4.43 -9.57
CA SER A 375 -11.03 -4.89 -9.01
C SER A 375 -11.13 -5.25 -7.54
N SER A 376 -10.20 -6.11 -7.10
CA SER A 376 -9.94 -6.36 -5.69
C SER A 376 -8.89 -5.39 -5.17
N PHE A 377 -9.00 -5.03 -3.89
CA PHE A 377 -8.02 -4.21 -3.20
C PHE A 377 -7.66 -4.79 -1.84
N HIS A 378 -6.48 -4.44 -1.36
CA HIS A 378 -5.99 -4.81 -0.04
C HIS A 378 -5.16 -3.66 0.51
N HIS A 379 -5.67 -2.97 1.51
CA HIS A 379 -5.01 -1.88 2.21
C HIS A 379 -4.47 -2.43 3.53
N ILE A 380 -3.16 -2.59 3.62
CA ILE A 380 -2.48 -3.27 4.73
C ILE A 380 -1.97 -2.23 5.72
N TYR A 381 -2.22 -2.49 7.00
CA TYR A 381 -1.74 -1.72 8.15
C TYR A 381 -1.04 -2.64 9.12
N THR A 382 -0.49 -2.07 10.16
CA THR A 382 0.29 -2.81 11.14
C THR A 382 -0.55 -3.87 11.86
N ASP A 383 -1.70 -3.49 12.35
CA ASP A 383 -2.57 -4.29 13.22
C ASP A 383 -3.85 -4.75 12.53
N SER A 384 -4.16 -4.19 11.36
CA SER A 384 -5.39 -4.45 10.61
C SER A 384 -5.15 -4.33 9.12
N SER A 385 -6.16 -4.57 8.30
CA SER A 385 -6.19 -4.23 6.88
C SER A 385 -7.62 -4.07 6.40
N LEU A 386 -7.82 -3.46 5.22
CA LEU A 386 -9.08 -3.51 4.49
C LEU A 386 -8.90 -4.37 3.25
N PHE A 387 -9.65 -5.45 3.18
CA PHE A 387 -9.70 -6.33 2.01
C PHE A 387 -11.07 -6.28 1.38
N GLY A 388 -11.14 -6.08 0.06
CA GLY A 388 -12.44 -5.96 -0.58
C GLY A 388 -12.44 -5.88 -2.09
N LEU A 389 -13.60 -5.51 -2.61
CA LEU A 389 -13.90 -5.36 -4.03
C LEU A 389 -14.43 -3.96 -4.32
N PHE A 390 -14.05 -3.46 -5.47
CA PHE A 390 -14.56 -2.23 -6.05
C PHE A 390 -15.16 -2.51 -7.42
N ALA A 391 -16.28 -1.85 -7.74
CA ALA A 391 -16.85 -1.83 -9.09
C ALA A 391 -17.35 -0.43 -9.44
N SER A 392 -17.15 -0.05 -10.70
CA SER A 392 -17.70 1.14 -11.35
C SER A 392 -18.54 0.68 -12.54
N PHE A 393 -19.78 1.15 -12.65
CA PHE A 393 -20.73 0.67 -13.64
C PHE A 393 -21.76 1.73 -14.03
N LEU A 394 -22.30 1.61 -15.23
CA LEU A 394 -23.32 2.52 -15.76
C LEU A 394 -24.59 2.48 -14.92
N PRO A 395 -25.16 3.65 -14.52
CA PRO A 395 -26.40 3.71 -13.75
C PRO A 395 -27.61 3.22 -14.55
N ALA A 396 -28.65 2.78 -13.85
CA ALA A 396 -29.91 2.36 -14.45
C ALA A 396 -30.53 3.53 -15.25
N GLY A 397 -30.99 3.24 -16.46
CA GLY A 397 -31.64 4.26 -17.33
C GLY A 397 -30.68 5.13 -18.15
N SER A 398 -29.37 4.92 -18.09
CA SER A 398 -28.39 5.65 -18.91
C SER A 398 -28.30 5.11 -20.34
N GLY A 399 -29.03 5.71 -21.27
CA GLY A 399 -28.79 5.59 -22.72
C GLY A 399 -29.08 4.22 -23.36
N LEU A 400 -28.35 3.90 -24.44
CA LEU A 400 -28.51 2.69 -25.29
C LEU A 400 -28.15 1.37 -24.62
N ARG A 401 -27.43 1.38 -23.47
CA ARG A 401 -27.08 0.20 -22.69
C ARG A 401 -27.94 0.15 -21.43
N SER A 402 -28.51 -1.01 -21.14
CA SER A 402 -29.19 -1.26 -19.89
C SER A 402 -28.15 -1.13 -18.75
N GLY A 403 -28.19 -0.04 -18.03
CA GLY A 403 -27.43 0.15 -16.81
C GLY A 403 -27.99 -0.65 -15.64
N ASN A 404 -27.31 -0.62 -14.50
CA ASN A 404 -27.70 -1.39 -13.32
C ASN A 404 -27.74 -0.51 -12.06
N THR A 405 -28.59 -0.90 -11.12
CA THR A 405 -28.54 -0.36 -9.76
C THR A 405 -27.42 -1.04 -8.96
N PRO A 406 -26.87 -0.40 -7.91
CA PRO A 406 -25.91 -1.03 -7.02
C PRO A 406 -26.43 -2.35 -6.41
N GLY A 407 -27.73 -2.41 -6.08
CA GLY A 407 -28.36 -3.63 -5.58
C GLY A 407 -28.40 -4.81 -6.58
N GLN A 408 -28.34 -4.53 -7.89
CA GLN A 408 -28.23 -5.56 -8.93
C GLN A 408 -26.78 -6.05 -9.12
N ILE A 409 -25.78 -5.19 -8.94
CA ILE A 409 -24.37 -5.52 -9.11
C ILE A 409 -23.81 -6.21 -7.85
N LEU A 410 -24.25 -5.80 -6.67
CA LEU A 410 -23.79 -6.34 -5.38
C LEU A 410 -23.79 -7.88 -5.32
N PRO A 411 -24.85 -8.62 -5.72
CA PRO A 411 -24.86 -10.07 -5.68
C PRO A 411 -23.75 -10.72 -6.50
N HIS A 412 -23.39 -10.14 -7.63
CA HIS A 412 -22.34 -10.67 -8.50
C HIS A 412 -20.95 -10.55 -7.85
N LEU A 413 -20.68 -9.43 -7.17
CA LEU A 413 -19.42 -9.22 -6.43
C LEU A 413 -19.35 -10.14 -5.22
N ILE A 414 -20.43 -10.22 -4.43
CA ILE A 414 -20.50 -11.07 -3.24
C ILE A 414 -20.35 -12.54 -3.60
N HIS A 415 -20.89 -12.97 -4.74
CA HIS A 415 -20.70 -14.32 -5.23
C HIS A 415 -19.21 -14.66 -5.46
N GLN A 416 -18.39 -13.73 -5.95
CA GLN A 416 -16.95 -13.98 -6.12
C GLN A 416 -16.21 -14.21 -4.80
N LEU A 417 -16.59 -13.50 -3.73
CA LEU A 417 -16.08 -13.75 -2.38
C LEU A 417 -16.57 -15.11 -1.84
N SER A 418 -17.84 -15.42 -2.03
CA SER A 418 -18.44 -16.69 -1.63
C SER A 418 -17.73 -17.91 -2.27
N LEU A 419 -17.31 -17.81 -3.53
CA LEU A 419 -16.55 -18.88 -4.19
C LEU A 419 -15.22 -19.20 -3.50
N LEU A 420 -14.60 -18.26 -2.79
CA LEU A 420 -13.38 -18.52 -2.01
C LEU A 420 -13.65 -19.37 -0.76
N LEU A 421 -14.88 -19.33 -0.23
CA LEU A 421 -15.30 -20.12 0.94
C LEU A 421 -15.71 -21.54 0.55
N TYR A 422 -16.51 -21.67 -0.51
CA TYR A 422 -17.28 -22.88 -0.77
C TYR A 422 -16.80 -23.68 -1.96
N THR A 423 -15.97 -23.09 -2.83
CA THR A 423 -15.52 -23.74 -4.06
C THR A 423 -14.01 -23.95 -4.06
N ALA A 424 -13.55 -25.13 -4.48
CA ALA A 424 -12.13 -25.37 -4.64
C ALA A 424 -11.57 -24.51 -5.79
N ILE A 425 -10.45 -23.88 -5.56
CA ILE A 425 -9.76 -23.06 -6.55
C ILE A 425 -8.98 -24.00 -7.49
N PRO A 426 -9.15 -23.96 -8.82
CA PRO A 426 -8.33 -24.72 -9.74
C PRO A 426 -6.83 -24.40 -9.53
N SER A 427 -5.98 -25.44 -9.54
CA SER A 427 -4.54 -25.26 -9.31
C SER A 427 -3.92 -24.27 -10.29
N VAL A 428 -4.35 -24.32 -11.57
CA VAL A 428 -3.88 -23.39 -12.60
C VAL A 428 -4.15 -21.92 -12.26
N GLU A 429 -5.30 -21.60 -11.66
CA GLU A 429 -5.62 -20.25 -11.22
C GLU A 429 -4.76 -19.81 -10.04
N LEU A 430 -4.60 -20.70 -9.04
CA LEU A 430 -3.81 -20.45 -7.86
C LEU A 430 -2.32 -20.26 -8.21
N ASP A 431 -1.77 -21.15 -9.05
CA ASP A 431 -0.39 -21.08 -9.50
C ASP A 431 -0.13 -19.81 -10.33
N ARG A 432 -1.10 -19.41 -11.17
CA ARG A 432 -1.06 -18.14 -11.90
C ARG A 432 -0.98 -16.95 -10.91
N ALA A 433 -1.86 -16.93 -9.91
CA ALA A 433 -1.88 -15.84 -8.93
C ALA A 433 -0.57 -15.74 -8.14
N LYS A 434 -0.03 -16.87 -7.67
CA LYS A 434 1.27 -16.95 -7.01
C LYS A 434 2.39 -16.42 -7.89
N ASN A 435 2.48 -16.89 -9.14
CA ASN A 435 3.52 -16.47 -10.06
C ASN A 435 3.39 -14.97 -10.40
N GLN A 436 2.17 -14.46 -10.56
CA GLN A 436 1.94 -13.03 -10.79
C GLN A 436 2.37 -12.20 -9.57
N LEU A 437 2.04 -12.63 -8.36
CA LEU A 437 2.44 -11.94 -7.13
C LEU A 437 3.97 -11.91 -7.01
N LYS A 438 4.65 -13.07 -7.15
CA LYS A 438 6.12 -13.15 -7.12
C LYS A 438 6.77 -12.25 -8.18
N SER A 439 6.28 -12.30 -9.42
CA SER A 439 6.81 -11.46 -10.50
C SER A 439 6.63 -9.96 -10.22
N SER A 440 5.46 -9.57 -9.69
CA SER A 440 5.20 -8.17 -9.34
C SER A 440 6.14 -7.66 -8.24
N LEU A 441 6.40 -8.51 -7.23
CA LEU A 441 7.37 -8.21 -6.16
C LEU A 441 8.78 -7.98 -6.73
N MET A 442 9.26 -8.92 -7.55
CA MET A 442 10.61 -8.85 -8.11
C MET A 442 10.78 -7.65 -9.05
N MET A 443 9.83 -7.44 -9.96
CA MET A 443 9.89 -6.32 -10.89
C MET A 443 9.81 -4.95 -10.20
N ALA A 444 9.07 -4.84 -9.10
CA ALA A 444 8.99 -3.60 -8.34
C ALA A 444 10.36 -3.22 -7.74
N LEU A 445 11.10 -4.21 -7.24
CA LEU A 445 12.42 -3.99 -6.60
C LEU A 445 13.56 -3.71 -7.59
N GLU A 446 13.33 -3.82 -8.90
CA GLU A 446 14.31 -3.37 -9.90
C GLU A 446 14.45 -1.84 -9.96
N SER A 447 13.43 -1.11 -9.49
CA SER A 447 13.47 0.35 -9.36
C SER A 447 14.17 0.75 -8.06
N ARG A 448 15.27 1.50 -8.15
CA ARG A 448 16.00 2.01 -6.97
C ARG A 448 15.13 2.81 -6.01
N ALA A 449 14.22 3.60 -6.53
CA ALA A 449 13.28 4.36 -5.71
C ALA A 449 12.34 3.44 -4.91
N VAL A 450 11.86 2.37 -5.52
CA VAL A 450 11.01 1.37 -4.84
C VAL A 450 11.84 0.52 -3.89
N GLU A 451 13.06 0.16 -4.26
CA GLU A 451 13.98 -0.61 -3.42
C GLU A 451 14.30 0.11 -2.10
N VAL A 452 14.63 1.41 -2.16
CA VAL A 452 14.91 2.19 -0.95
C VAL A 452 13.66 2.45 -0.12
N GLU A 453 12.49 2.64 -0.75
CA GLU A 453 11.22 2.76 -0.05
C GLU A 453 10.89 1.45 0.69
N ASP A 454 11.01 0.33 0.01
CA ASP A 454 10.77 -0.99 0.59
C ASP A 454 11.76 -1.29 1.74
N LEU A 455 13.05 -0.99 1.56
CA LEU A 455 14.06 -1.14 2.60
C LEU A 455 13.71 -0.31 3.84
N GLY A 456 13.46 1.00 3.66
CA GLY A 456 13.16 1.90 4.76
C GLY A 456 11.91 1.51 5.53
N ARG A 457 10.85 1.15 4.82
CA ARG A 457 9.58 0.72 5.41
C ARG A 457 9.71 -0.60 6.12
N GLN A 458 10.40 -1.59 5.55
CA GLN A 458 10.61 -2.89 6.21
C GLN A 458 11.44 -2.75 7.50
N ILE A 459 12.50 -1.94 7.49
CA ILE A 459 13.27 -1.67 8.71
C ILE A 459 12.42 -0.93 9.75
N LEU A 460 11.57 -0.01 9.31
CA LEU A 460 10.68 0.71 10.21
C LEU A 460 9.68 -0.23 10.91
N VAL A 461 9.09 -1.16 10.15
CA VAL A 461 8.04 -2.10 10.58
C VAL A 461 8.59 -3.35 11.25
N HIS A 462 9.54 -4.00 10.60
CA HIS A 462 10.03 -5.33 11.00
C HIS A 462 11.39 -5.29 11.71
N GLY A 463 12.09 -4.15 11.69
CA GLY A 463 13.47 -4.06 12.18
C GLY A 463 14.49 -4.79 11.30
N ARG A 464 14.05 -5.44 10.20
CA ARG A 464 14.91 -6.17 9.26
C ARG A 464 14.38 -6.05 7.83
N LYS A 465 15.21 -6.28 6.85
CA LYS A 465 14.79 -6.56 5.48
C LYS A 465 14.42 -8.04 5.36
N VAL A 466 13.26 -8.33 4.79
CA VAL A 466 12.85 -9.70 4.45
C VAL A 466 13.42 -10.04 3.07
N PRO A 467 14.22 -11.12 2.95
CA PRO A 467 14.78 -11.52 1.67
C PRO A 467 13.70 -11.96 0.67
N ILE A 468 13.93 -11.72 -0.62
CA ILE A 468 12.97 -12.08 -1.69
C ILE A 468 12.69 -13.58 -1.69
N HIS A 469 13.71 -14.42 -1.42
CA HIS A 469 13.52 -15.86 -1.38
C HIS A 469 12.57 -16.31 -0.25
N GLU A 470 12.65 -15.68 0.94
CA GLU A 470 11.73 -15.95 2.06
C GLU A 470 10.29 -15.62 1.66
N MET A 471 10.08 -14.49 0.97
CA MET A 471 8.76 -14.10 0.49
C MET A 471 8.21 -15.10 -0.53
N THR A 472 9.02 -15.47 -1.51
CA THR A 472 8.60 -16.39 -2.58
C THR A 472 8.30 -17.78 -2.03
N GLU A 473 9.06 -18.27 -1.06
CA GLU A 473 8.78 -19.53 -0.38
C GLU A 473 7.45 -19.50 0.36
N LYS A 474 7.16 -18.43 1.10
CA LYS A 474 5.86 -18.26 1.79
C LYS A 474 4.69 -18.18 0.82
N ILE A 475 4.84 -17.51 -0.31
CA ILE A 475 3.84 -17.47 -1.38
C ILE A 475 3.64 -18.88 -1.97
N ASP A 476 4.72 -19.64 -2.18
CA ASP A 476 4.65 -20.99 -2.74
C ASP A 476 3.95 -21.99 -1.79
N GLN A 477 4.00 -21.76 -0.48
CA GLN A 477 3.32 -22.57 0.52
C GLN A 477 1.80 -22.35 0.55
N VAL A 478 1.28 -21.27 -0.05
CA VAL A 478 -0.16 -20.99 -0.07
C VAL A 478 -0.89 -22.05 -0.88
N ASP A 479 -1.83 -22.74 -0.28
CA ASP A 479 -2.68 -23.76 -0.91
C ASP A 479 -4.18 -23.40 -0.82
N ASN A 480 -5.02 -24.24 -1.40
CA ASN A 480 -6.48 -24.06 -1.38
C ASN A 480 -7.06 -24.03 0.03
N ASN A 481 -6.50 -24.81 0.95
CA ASN A 481 -6.99 -24.89 2.33
C ASN A 481 -6.64 -23.61 3.08
N THR A 482 -5.44 -23.08 2.85
CA THR A 482 -4.98 -21.81 3.40
C THR A 482 -5.87 -20.66 2.92
N ILE A 483 -6.12 -20.55 1.61
CA ILE A 483 -7.02 -19.52 1.07
C ILE A 483 -8.42 -19.61 1.69
N ARG A 484 -8.99 -20.82 1.75
CA ARG A 484 -10.33 -21.03 2.35
C ARG A 484 -10.35 -20.67 3.83
N ARG A 485 -9.34 -21.06 4.59
CA ARG A 485 -9.23 -20.75 6.02
C ARG A 485 -9.13 -19.24 6.26
N VAL A 486 -8.32 -18.54 5.48
CA VAL A 486 -8.17 -17.08 5.58
C VAL A 486 -9.45 -16.37 5.14
N ALA A 487 -10.07 -16.79 4.05
CA ALA A 487 -11.36 -16.27 3.62
C ALA A 487 -12.44 -16.46 4.70
N ALA A 488 -12.50 -17.65 5.32
CA ALA A 488 -13.44 -17.93 6.40
C ALA A 488 -13.18 -17.08 7.66
N ARG A 489 -11.91 -16.79 7.96
CA ARG A 489 -11.50 -15.92 9.08
C ARG A 489 -11.94 -14.47 8.86
N ILE A 490 -11.90 -13.97 7.63
CA ILE A 490 -12.17 -12.57 7.31
C ILE A 490 -13.66 -12.31 7.07
N PHE A 491 -14.28 -13.06 6.18
CA PHE A 491 -15.67 -12.81 5.77
C PHE A 491 -16.57 -14.05 5.81
N GLY A 492 -16.12 -15.14 6.43
CA GLY A 492 -16.98 -16.30 6.65
C GLY A 492 -18.13 -16.00 7.63
N PRO A 493 -19.23 -16.75 7.59
CA PRO A 493 -20.42 -16.46 8.40
C PRO A 493 -20.18 -16.51 9.92
N SER A 494 -19.15 -17.23 10.34
CA SER A 494 -18.75 -17.37 11.76
C SER A 494 -17.58 -16.47 12.15
N SER A 495 -17.07 -15.64 11.27
CA SER A 495 -15.92 -14.76 11.57
C SER A 495 -16.25 -13.64 12.55
N GLY A 496 -17.52 -13.29 12.71
CA GLY A 496 -17.94 -12.08 13.42
C GLY A 496 -17.64 -10.78 12.64
N GLY A 497 -17.08 -10.91 11.43
CA GLY A 497 -16.76 -9.78 10.55
C GLY A 497 -18.02 -9.00 10.16
N LYS A 498 -17.89 -7.70 10.05
CA LYS A 498 -18.95 -6.82 9.54
C LYS A 498 -18.52 -6.28 8.19
N PRO A 499 -19.38 -6.25 7.16
CA PRO A 499 -19.04 -5.60 5.92
C PRO A 499 -19.00 -4.07 6.08
N THR A 500 -18.11 -3.44 5.36
CA THR A 500 -18.17 -2.00 5.05
C THR A 500 -18.63 -1.87 3.60
N VAL A 501 -19.71 -1.13 3.38
CA VAL A 501 -20.26 -0.90 2.05
C VAL A 501 -20.34 0.60 1.81
N VAL A 502 -19.66 1.06 0.77
CA VAL A 502 -19.72 2.47 0.34
C VAL A 502 -20.22 2.52 -1.09
N CYS A 503 -21.27 3.29 -1.30
CA CYS A 503 -21.87 3.50 -2.61
C CYS A 503 -21.87 4.98 -2.96
N MET A 504 -21.53 5.31 -4.21
CA MET A 504 -21.63 6.67 -4.74
C MET A 504 -22.33 6.64 -6.10
N GLY A 505 -23.21 7.60 -6.34
CA GLY A 505 -23.91 7.77 -7.61
C GLY A 505 -25.39 8.07 -7.44
N HIS A 506 -26.21 7.57 -8.35
CA HIS A 506 -27.63 7.91 -8.44
C HIS A 506 -28.50 7.20 -7.40
N GLU A 507 -28.16 5.97 -7.02
CA GLU A 507 -28.97 5.11 -6.18
C GLU A 507 -28.13 4.34 -5.16
N ASP A 508 -28.72 3.97 -4.04
CA ASP A 508 -28.11 3.16 -2.99
C ASP A 508 -28.28 1.65 -3.22
N THR A 509 -27.52 0.86 -2.46
CA THR A 509 -27.54 -0.62 -2.51
C THR A 509 -28.83 -1.24 -1.96
N GLY A 510 -29.61 -0.53 -1.13
CA GLY A 510 -30.75 -1.08 -0.40
C GLY A 510 -30.35 -2.10 0.67
N SER A 511 -31.12 -3.19 0.81
CA SER A 511 -30.95 -4.22 1.85
C SER A 511 -29.72 -5.13 1.60
N TYR A 512 -28.51 -4.57 1.63
CA TYR A 512 -27.27 -5.32 1.32
C TYR A 512 -27.02 -6.49 2.26
N ASN A 513 -27.38 -6.43 3.54
CA ASN A 513 -27.16 -7.51 4.51
C ASN A 513 -27.84 -8.84 4.15
N GLU A 514 -29.00 -8.77 3.48
CA GLU A 514 -29.71 -9.98 3.00
C GLU A 514 -28.90 -10.68 1.91
N VAL A 515 -28.25 -9.90 1.04
CA VAL A 515 -27.39 -10.45 -0.01
C VAL A 515 -26.20 -11.17 0.59
N PHE A 516 -25.52 -10.57 1.57
CA PHE A 516 -24.38 -11.19 2.25
C PHE A 516 -24.77 -12.52 2.91
N ARG A 517 -25.89 -12.55 3.67
CA ARG A 517 -26.41 -13.78 4.29
C ARG A 517 -26.79 -14.84 3.27
N LYS A 518 -27.42 -14.46 2.14
CA LYS A 518 -27.81 -15.38 1.07
C LYS A 518 -26.60 -16.12 0.47
N TYR A 519 -25.47 -15.45 0.35
CA TYR A 519 -24.24 -16.04 -0.17
C TYR A 519 -23.33 -16.63 0.92
N GLY A 520 -23.78 -16.68 2.16
CA GLY A 520 -23.05 -17.29 3.27
C GLY A 520 -21.84 -16.49 3.73
N LEU A 521 -21.87 -15.15 3.61
CA LEU A 521 -20.86 -14.27 4.14
C LEU A 521 -21.32 -13.64 5.47
N ALA A 522 -20.35 -13.16 6.26
CA ALA A 522 -20.64 -12.37 7.45
C ALA A 522 -21.39 -11.08 7.06
N ALA A 523 -22.39 -10.73 7.85
CA ALA A 523 -23.26 -9.57 7.65
C ALA A 523 -23.44 -8.83 8.97
N SER A 524 -23.75 -7.55 8.90
CA SER A 524 -24.13 -6.78 10.09
C SER A 524 -25.42 -7.37 10.72
N VAL A 525 -25.50 -7.37 12.04
CA VAL A 525 -26.65 -7.89 12.79
C VAL A 525 -27.85 -6.98 12.62
#